data_fc41ef7d5231f80fd861e50c591c12c6
#
_entry.id   fc41ef7d5231f80fd861e50c591c12c6
#
_cell.length_a   1.000
_cell.length_b   1.000
_cell.length_c   1.000
_cell.angle_alpha   90.00
_cell.angle_beta   90.00
_cell.angle_gamma   90.00
#
_symmetry.space_group_name_H-M   'P 1'
#
loop_
_entity.id
_entity.type
_entity.pdbx_description
1 polymer ?
#
loop_
_entity_poly.entity_id
_entity_poly.type
_entity_poly.pdbx_seq_one_letter_code
_entity_poly.pdbx_strand_id
1 'polypeptide(L)'
;MIKVGIIGADSPDAGELLRILIHHPEVDIRSLYAPAWAGRMVTSRHHGFLGEDIVNFSEKLDPSHLDIVFLADNSEKGTNILLNSESIPELRIVDMSPARIDRCDSFGMEYGLSEANRKPLVRGARIAVVPTPAAALALISLYPLAMNQLLNSDIEITIDAPRSIAPTIDIERLNHEITSFLQKTQNNFNGKINIYIRPCDSGRSMRVSSVFKSPLAIAEVDNIFESVYDDHNFTFTSLSEVNRLEVEGTHKCIVSIQKPGAGLLEITAVGDCHIRGGAGDAVHIMNLFFALDEKVGLHLKPSCFSADKTDTGKSVSWFA
;
A
#
# COMPACT_ATOMS: atom_id res chain seq x y z
N MET A 1 -21.48 -6.42 11.33
CA MET A 1 -20.13 -6.93 11.01
C MET A 1 -20.07 -7.24 9.52
N ILE A 2 -19.05 -6.79 8.84
CA ILE A 2 -18.79 -6.97 7.42
C ILE A 2 -18.34 -8.41 7.17
N LYS A 3 -19.05 -9.12 6.31
CA LYS A 3 -18.75 -10.53 5.97
C LYS A 3 -17.68 -10.58 4.91
N VAL A 4 -16.51 -11.09 5.28
CA VAL A 4 -15.30 -11.08 4.46
C VAL A 4 -15.00 -12.44 3.86
N GLY A 5 -14.68 -12.46 2.56
CA GLY A 5 -14.06 -13.59 1.88
C GLY A 5 -12.67 -13.23 1.35
N ILE A 6 -11.74 -14.18 1.37
CA ILE A 6 -10.38 -14.01 0.84
C ILE A 6 -10.10 -15.12 -0.16
N ILE A 7 -9.69 -14.74 -1.38
CA ILE A 7 -9.23 -15.65 -2.42
C ILE A 7 -7.70 -15.63 -2.47
N GLY A 8 -7.07 -16.81 -2.56
CA GLY A 8 -5.63 -16.95 -2.38
C GLY A 8 -5.23 -16.83 -0.91
N ALA A 9 -6.09 -17.33 -0.01
CA ALA A 9 -5.94 -17.18 1.43
C ALA A 9 -4.68 -17.86 2.00
N ASP A 10 -4.00 -18.71 1.23
CA ASP A 10 -2.72 -19.34 1.57
C ASP A 10 -1.49 -18.53 1.13
N SER A 11 -1.69 -17.37 0.46
CA SER A 11 -0.59 -16.48 0.07
C SER A 11 -0.02 -15.70 1.27
N PRO A 12 1.25 -15.27 1.22
CA PRO A 12 1.83 -14.40 2.26
C PRO A 12 1.06 -13.10 2.46
N ASP A 13 0.58 -12.48 1.37
CA ASP A 13 -0.18 -11.23 1.42
C ASP A 13 -1.53 -11.42 2.12
N ALA A 14 -2.19 -12.58 1.90
CA ALA A 14 -3.39 -12.95 2.65
C ALA A 14 -3.09 -13.20 4.14
N GLY A 15 -1.91 -13.72 4.48
CA GLY A 15 -1.46 -13.85 5.86
C GLY A 15 -1.36 -12.49 6.57
N GLU A 16 -0.81 -11.47 5.89
CA GLU A 16 -0.76 -10.11 6.42
C GLU A 16 -2.16 -9.47 6.52
N LEU A 17 -3.01 -9.72 5.52
CA LEU A 17 -4.40 -9.26 5.55
C LEU A 17 -5.16 -9.87 6.74
N LEU A 18 -5.04 -11.18 6.94
CA LEU A 18 -5.63 -11.88 8.09
C LEU A 18 -5.16 -11.31 9.42
N ARG A 19 -3.85 -11.01 9.55
CA ARG A 19 -3.26 -10.43 10.76
C ARG A 19 -3.93 -9.12 11.20
N ILE A 20 -4.43 -8.35 10.24
CA ILE A 20 -5.16 -7.10 10.50
C ILE A 20 -6.64 -7.39 10.74
N LEU A 21 -7.26 -8.25 9.93
CA LEU A 21 -8.71 -8.48 9.94
C LEU A 21 -9.19 -9.26 11.17
N ILE A 22 -8.39 -10.15 11.74
CA ILE A 22 -8.81 -10.93 12.94
C ILE A 22 -9.09 -10.06 14.18
N HIS A 23 -8.45 -8.88 14.23
CA HIS A 23 -8.64 -7.91 15.31
C HIS A 23 -9.49 -6.70 14.88
N HIS A 24 -10.08 -6.74 13.69
CA HIS A 24 -10.92 -5.66 13.20
C HIS A 24 -12.35 -5.79 13.79
N PRO A 25 -12.83 -4.80 14.55
CA PRO A 25 -14.08 -4.93 15.31
C PRO A 25 -15.33 -5.09 14.44
N GLU A 26 -15.29 -4.61 13.19
CA GLU A 26 -16.43 -4.64 12.26
C GLU A 26 -16.39 -5.79 11.26
N VAL A 27 -15.39 -6.70 11.36
CA VAL A 27 -15.17 -7.78 10.40
C VAL A 27 -15.60 -9.14 10.97
N ASP A 28 -16.17 -9.94 10.09
CA ASP A 28 -16.50 -11.35 10.30
C ASP A 28 -15.94 -12.15 9.11
N ILE A 29 -14.86 -12.88 9.34
CA ILE A 29 -14.19 -13.68 8.30
C ILE A 29 -15.01 -14.94 8.05
N ARG A 30 -15.64 -15.03 6.87
CA ARG A 30 -16.58 -16.11 6.51
C ARG A 30 -15.98 -17.17 5.61
N SER A 31 -15.05 -16.81 4.75
CA SER A 31 -14.51 -17.75 3.77
C SER A 31 -13.06 -17.46 3.42
N LEU A 32 -12.25 -18.51 3.50
CA LEU A 32 -10.84 -18.49 3.12
C LEU A 32 -10.64 -19.48 1.97
N TYR A 33 -10.67 -18.97 0.74
CA TYR A 33 -10.55 -19.80 -0.44
C TYR A 33 -9.08 -20.11 -0.74
N ALA A 34 -8.70 -21.38 -0.56
CA ALA A 34 -7.39 -21.94 -0.85
C ALA A 34 -7.54 -23.45 -1.13
N PRO A 35 -7.88 -23.84 -2.38
CA PRO A 35 -8.22 -25.24 -2.70
C PRO A 35 -7.15 -26.26 -2.31
N ALA A 36 -5.87 -25.91 -2.47
CA ALA A 36 -4.75 -26.79 -2.11
C ALA A 36 -4.68 -27.09 -0.60
N TRP A 37 -5.34 -26.28 0.23
CA TRP A 37 -5.35 -26.38 1.69
C TRP A 37 -6.74 -26.67 2.26
N ALA A 38 -7.73 -26.95 1.41
CA ALA A 38 -9.12 -27.13 1.83
C ALA A 38 -9.28 -28.12 2.96
N GLY A 39 -10.10 -27.73 3.96
CA GLY A 39 -10.36 -28.50 5.17
C GLY A 39 -9.28 -28.39 6.26
N ARG A 40 -8.13 -27.79 5.98
CA ARG A 40 -7.05 -27.58 6.95
C ARG A 40 -7.23 -26.27 7.71
N MET A 41 -6.73 -26.24 8.94
CA MET A 41 -6.66 -25.02 9.74
C MET A 41 -5.72 -24.00 9.09
N VAL A 42 -6.01 -22.72 9.27
CA VAL A 42 -5.17 -21.60 8.81
C VAL A 42 -3.73 -21.71 9.35
N THR A 43 -3.58 -22.17 10.57
CA THR A 43 -2.30 -22.41 11.23
C THR A 43 -1.41 -23.45 10.54
N SER A 44 -1.97 -24.31 9.68
CA SER A 44 -1.17 -25.25 8.87
C SER A 44 -0.31 -24.56 7.81
N ARG A 45 -0.67 -23.33 7.44
CA ARG A 45 0.04 -22.51 6.43
C ARG A 45 0.63 -21.24 7.04
N HIS A 46 -0.11 -20.59 7.91
CA HIS A 46 0.25 -19.33 8.57
C HIS A 46 0.44 -19.61 10.08
N HIS A 47 1.61 -20.09 10.46
CA HIS A 47 1.92 -20.51 11.84
C HIS A 47 1.79 -19.38 12.88
N GLY A 48 1.84 -18.12 12.45
CA GLY A 48 1.65 -16.97 13.35
C GLY A 48 0.26 -16.87 13.98
N PHE A 49 -0.72 -17.67 13.50
CA PHE A 49 -2.09 -17.70 14.04
C PHE A 49 -2.34 -18.87 15.02
N LEU A 50 -1.29 -19.51 15.52
CA LEU A 50 -1.44 -20.53 16.57
C LEU A 50 -2.11 -19.94 17.81
N GLY A 51 -3.26 -20.49 18.19
CA GLY A 51 -4.07 -20.01 19.31
C GLY A 51 -5.25 -19.11 18.89
N GLU A 52 -5.35 -18.72 17.62
CA GLU A 52 -6.47 -17.95 17.09
C GLU A 52 -7.58 -18.85 16.57
N ASP A 53 -8.85 -18.44 16.78
CA ASP A 53 -10.04 -19.13 16.27
C ASP A 53 -10.43 -18.52 14.91
N ILE A 54 -9.96 -19.13 13.83
CA ILE A 54 -10.20 -18.69 12.45
C ILE A 54 -10.80 -19.85 11.66
N VAL A 55 -11.74 -19.54 10.74
CA VAL A 55 -12.33 -20.53 9.84
C VAL A 55 -11.26 -21.28 9.03
N ASN A 56 -11.50 -22.55 8.75
CA ASN A 56 -10.58 -23.37 7.96
C ASN A 56 -10.53 -22.91 6.49
N PHE A 57 -9.46 -23.26 5.81
CA PHE A 57 -9.39 -23.11 4.36
C PHE A 57 -10.47 -23.92 3.64
N SER A 58 -10.98 -23.41 2.54
CA SER A 58 -12.07 -23.97 1.75
C SER A 58 -11.73 -24.01 0.26
N GLU A 59 -12.23 -25.01 -0.44
CA GLU A 59 -12.29 -25.03 -1.92
C GLU A 59 -13.52 -24.33 -2.47
N LYS A 60 -14.42 -23.84 -1.61
CA LYS A 60 -15.67 -23.17 -1.98
C LYS A 60 -15.68 -21.75 -1.42
N LEU A 61 -16.12 -20.82 -2.23
CA LEU A 61 -16.46 -19.46 -1.85
C LEU A 61 -17.67 -19.02 -2.66
N ASP A 62 -18.76 -18.71 -1.96
CA ASP A 62 -19.96 -18.15 -2.53
C ASP A 62 -20.02 -16.64 -2.23
N PRO A 63 -19.80 -15.77 -3.23
CA PRO A 63 -19.78 -14.33 -3.02
C PRO A 63 -21.16 -13.74 -2.70
N SER A 64 -22.27 -14.45 -2.95
CA SER A 64 -23.63 -13.95 -2.69
C SER A 64 -23.96 -13.75 -1.20
N HIS A 65 -23.16 -14.34 -0.32
CA HIS A 65 -23.30 -14.23 1.13
C HIS A 65 -22.22 -13.37 1.79
N LEU A 66 -21.41 -12.68 0.99
CA LEU A 66 -20.32 -11.82 1.43
C LEU A 66 -20.61 -10.35 1.12
N ASP A 67 -20.10 -9.48 1.95
CA ASP A 67 -20.16 -8.03 1.76
C ASP A 67 -18.94 -7.54 0.98
N ILE A 68 -17.80 -8.23 1.16
CA ILE A 68 -16.54 -7.92 0.47
C ILE A 68 -15.71 -9.18 0.19
N VAL A 69 -15.00 -9.17 -0.94
CA VAL A 69 -13.99 -10.17 -1.29
C VAL A 69 -12.65 -9.50 -1.56
N PHE A 70 -11.61 -10.01 -0.92
CA PHE A 70 -10.23 -9.66 -1.23
C PHE A 70 -9.61 -10.69 -2.18
N LEU A 71 -8.97 -10.23 -3.25
CA LEU A 71 -8.24 -11.08 -4.19
C LEU A 71 -6.75 -10.98 -3.88
N ALA A 72 -6.16 -12.05 -3.33
CA ALA A 72 -4.75 -12.11 -2.95
C ALA A 72 -3.91 -13.02 -3.87
N ASP A 73 -4.52 -13.58 -4.93
CA ASP A 73 -3.85 -14.38 -5.94
C ASP A 73 -4.38 -14.11 -7.37
N ASN A 74 -3.73 -14.69 -8.36
CA ASN A 74 -4.13 -14.62 -9.77
C ASN A 74 -5.04 -15.77 -10.20
N SER A 75 -5.75 -16.43 -9.27
CA SER A 75 -6.59 -17.58 -9.60
C SER A 75 -7.73 -17.22 -10.56
N GLU A 76 -8.18 -18.23 -11.32
CA GLU A 76 -9.36 -18.13 -12.17
C GLU A 76 -10.61 -17.76 -11.36
N LYS A 77 -10.70 -18.21 -10.11
CA LYS A 77 -11.83 -17.89 -9.21
C LYS A 77 -11.95 -16.39 -8.98
N GLY A 78 -10.83 -15.70 -8.70
CA GLY A 78 -10.81 -14.25 -8.54
C GLY A 78 -11.22 -13.53 -9.81
N THR A 79 -10.69 -13.95 -10.96
CA THR A 79 -11.05 -13.40 -12.27
C THR A 79 -12.54 -13.57 -12.57
N ASN A 80 -13.11 -14.76 -12.29
CA ASN A 80 -14.54 -15.03 -12.49
C ASN A 80 -15.44 -14.17 -11.59
N ILE A 81 -15.03 -13.84 -10.37
CA ILE A 81 -15.78 -12.92 -9.50
C ILE A 81 -15.77 -11.51 -10.10
N LEU A 82 -14.64 -11.02 -10.61
CA LEU A 82 -14.58 -9.72 -11.29
C LEU A 82 -15.49 -9.68 -12.53
N LEU A 83 -15.44 -10.71 -13.38
CA LEU A 83 -16.27 -10.82 -14.58
C LEU A 83 -17.77 -10.81 -14.28
N ASN A 84 -18.16 -11.38 -13.14
CA ASN A 84 -19.56 -11.50 -12.74
C ASN A 84 -19.97 -10.47 -11.66
N SER A 85 -19.15 -9.48 -11.38
CA SER A 85 -19.37 -8.50 -10.30
C SER A 85 -20.67 -7.69 -10.46
N GLU A 86 -21.12 -7.46 -11.69
CA GLU A 86 -22.39 -6.79 -11.97
C GLU A 86 -23.62 -7.61 -11.53
N SER A 87 -23.47 -8.94 -11.46
CA SER A 87 -24.55 -9.85 -11.02
C SER A 87 -24.73 -9.82 -9.49
N ILE A 88 -23.79 -9.24 -8.75
CA ILE A 88 -23.83 -9.09 -7.29
C ILE A 88 -23.54 -7.62 -6.95
N PRO A 89 -24.50 -6.71 -7.18
CA PRO A 89 -24.25 -5.27 -7.11
C PRO A 89 -23.85 -4.76 -5.71
N GLU A 90 -24.19 -5.49 -4.65
CA GLU A 90 -23.83 -5.13 -3.27
C GLU A 90 -22.43 -5.59 -2.87
N LEU A 91 -21.85 -6.54 -3.62
CA LEU A 91 -20.51 -7.05 -3.34
C LEU A 91 -19.45 -5.99 -3.62
N ARG A 92 -18.56 -5.79 -2.67
CA ARG A 92 -17.35 -5.01 -2.86
C ARG A 92 -16.16 -5.92 -3.13
N ILE A 93 -15.21 -5.46 -3.93
CA ILE A 93 -14.03 -6.23 -4.29
C ILE A 93 -12.79 -5.35 -4.11
N VAL A 94 -11.78 -5.87 -3.42
CA VAL A 94 -10.46 -5.24 -3.33
C VAL A 94 -9.44 -6.21 -3.93
N ASP A 95 -8.81 -5.80 -5.03
CA ASP A 95 -7.79 -6.60 -5.71
C ASP A 95 -6.39 -6.18 -5.20
N MET A 96 -5.73 -7.10 -4.52
CA MET A 96 -4.34 -7.01 -4.09
C MET A 96 -3.46 -8.12 -4.71
N SER A 97 -3.98 -8.80 -5.72
CA SER A 97 -3.30 -9.89 -6.42
C SER A 97 -2.07 -9.38 -7.20
N PRO A 98 -1.11 -10.24 -7.56
CA PRO A 98 0.04 -9.85 -8.37
C PRO A 98 -0.30 -9.22 -9.73
N ALA A 99 -1.43 -9.60 -10.36
CA ALA A 99 -1.87 -9.08 -11.66
C ALA A 99 -2.82 -7.86 -11.56
N ARG A 100 -3.02 -7.30 -10.36
CA ARG A 100 -4.04 -6.27 -10.09
C ARG A 100 -3.93 -5.02 -10.96
N ILE A 101 -2.73 -4.60 -11.30
CA ILE A 101 -2.54 -3.38 -12.11
C ILE A 101 -2.99 -3.62 -13.56
N ASP A 102 -2.66 -4.78 -14.13
CA ASP A 102 -3.10 -5.15 -15.49
C ASP A 102 -4.64 -5.25 -15.57
N ARG A 103 -5.29 -5.58 -14.46
CA ARG A 103 -6.76 -5.68 -14.36
C ARG A 103 -7.44 -4.32 -14.14
N CYS A 104 -6.75 -3.34 -13.57
CA CYS A 104 -7.32 -2.06 -13.18
C CYS A 104 -8.07 -1.39 -14.34
N ASP A 105 -7.42 -1.20 -15.47
CA ASP A 105 -8.00 -0.56 -16.64
C ASP A 105 -9.04 -1.48 -17.32
N SER A 106 -8.81 -2.80 -17.32
CA SER A 106 -9.69 -3.78 -17.97
C SER A 106 -11.07 -3.90 -17.32
N PHE A 107 -11.15 -3.69 -16.00
CA PHE A 107 -12.38 -3.82 -15.21
C PHE A 107 -12.90 -2.49 -14.68
N GLY A 108 -12.31 -1.36 -15.07
CA GLY A 108 -12.72 -0.03 -14.58
C GLY A 108 -12.65 0.10 -13.07
N MET A 109 -11.59 -0.46 -12.45
CA MET A 109 -11.42 -0.42 -11.01
C MET A 109 -10.95 0.96 -10.55
N GLU A 110 -11.36 1.36 -9.35
CA GLU A 110 -10.80 2.55 -8.71
C GLU A 110 -9.37 2.27 -8.22
N TYR A 111 -8.45 3.17 -8.48
CA TYR A 111 -7.08 3.05 -8.00
C TYR A 111 -7.02 3.45 -6.52
N GLY A 112 -6.66 2.52 -5.65
CA GLY A 112 -6.83 2.58 -4.20
C GLY A 112 -5.77 3.37 -3.44
N LEU A 113 -5.13 4.35 -4.07
CA LEU A 113 -4.28 5.32 -3.35
C LEU A 113 -5.19 6.33 -2.64
N SER A 114 -5.45 6.09 -1.35
CA SER A 114 -6.41 6.88 -0.57
C SER A 114 -6.03 8.36 -0.45
N GLU A 115 -4.75 8.69 -0.49
CA GLU A 115 -4.23 10.05 -0.50
C GLU A 115 -4.71 10.88 -1.70
N ALA A 116 -5.01 10.22 -2.82
CA ALA A 116 -5.50 10.88 -4.02
C ALA A 116 -6.98 10.60 -4.29
N ASN A 117 -7.44 9.38 -4.02
CA ASN A 117 -8.73 8.87 -4.48
C ASN A 117 -9.73 8.59 -3.35
N ARG A 118 -9.56 9.20 -2.17
CA ARG A 118 -10.47 9.05 -1.03
C ARG A 118 -11.95 9.29 -1.38
N LYS A 119 -12.23 10.35 -2.17
CA LYS A 119 -13.61 10.70 -2.53
C LYS A 119 -14.31 9.64 -3.39
N PRO A 120 -13.72 9.16 -4.50
CA PRO A 120 -14.30 8.05 -5.27
C PRO A 120 -14.52 6.79 -4.44
N LEU A 121 -13.53 6.41 -3.60
CA LEU A 121 -13.62 5.22 -2.74
C LEU A 121 -14.81 5.29 -1.76
N VAL A 122 -15.08 6.46 -1.17
CA VAL A 122 -16.23 6.67 -0.25
C VAL A 122 -17.55 6.78 -1.00
N ARG A 123 -17.59 7.36 -2.22
CA ARG A 123 -18.83 7.81 -2.85
C ARG A 123 -19.49 6.81 -3.79
N GLY A 124 -18.93 5.65 -3.99
CA GLY A 124 -19.61 4.68 -4.84
C GLY A 124 -18.75 3.69 -5.59
N ALA A 125 -17.43 3.74 -5.44
CA ALA A 125 -16.59 2.66 -5.93
C ALA A 125 -16.96 1.35 -5.21
N ARG A 126 -17.08 0.28 -5.98
CA ARG A 126 -17.34 -1.08 -5.45
C ARG A 126 -16.15 -2.00 -5.68
N ILE A 127 -15.31 -1.65 -6.62
CA ILE A 127 -14.13 -2.44 -6.99
C ILE A 127 -12.95 -1.49 -6.97
N ALA A 128 -11.93 -1.84 -6.22
CA ALA A 128 -10.68 -1.08 -6.16
C ALA A 128 -9.46 -1.99 -6.25
N VAL A 129 -8.38 -1.43 -6.77
CA VAL A 129 -7.08 -2.07 -6.85
C VAL A 129 -6.13 -1.44 -5.84
N VAL A 130 -5.46 -2.27 -5.05
CA VAL A 130 -4.40 -1.80 -4.15
C VAL A 130 -3.16 -1.43 -4.98
N PRO A 131 -2.55 -0.25 -4.81
CA PRO A 131 -1.27 0.09 -5.44
C PRO A 131 -0.19 -0.97 -5.16
N THR A 132 0.82 -1.09 -6.03
CA THR A 132 2.00 -1.88 -5.64
C THR A 132 2.82 -1.13 -4.59
N PRO A 133 3.56 -1.81 -3.68
CA PRO A 133 4.24 -1.14 -2.58
C PRO A 133 5.19 -0.01 -3.02
N ALA A 134 5.97 -0.27 -4.06
CA ALA A 134 6.89 0.73 -4.60
C ALA A 134 6.16 1.90 -5.27
N ALA A 135 5.06 1.64 -5.98
CA ALA A 135 4.23 2.68 -6.58
C ALA A 135 3.53 3.52 -5.51
N ALA A 136 2.97 2.91 -4.47
CA ALA A 136 2.34 3.64 -3.37
C ALA A 136 3.30 4.68 -2.77
N LEU A 137 4.52 4.27 -2.43
CA LEU A 137 5.53 5.18 -1.86
C LEU A 137 6.01 6.24 -2.86
N ALA A 138 6.24 5.85 -4.13
CA ALA A 138 6.64 6.79 -5.17
C ALA A 138 5.55 7.84 -5.45
N LEU A 139 4.29 7.40 -5.54
CA LEU A 139 3.18 8.30 -5.79
C LEU A 139 2.91 9.22 -4.59
N ILE A 140 3.00 8.73 -3.36
CA ILE A 140 2.93 9.58 -2.17
C ILE A 140 4.03 10.65 -2.18
N SER A 141 5.24 10.32 -2.64
CA SER A 141 6.32 11.31 -2.76
C SER A 141 6.12 12.34 -3.88
N LEU A 142 5.32 12.04 -4.89
CA LEU A 142 5.18 12.88 -6.09
C LEU A 142 3.79 13.55 -6.23
N TYR A 143 2.76 12.95 -5.65
CA TYR A 143 1.37 13.38 -5.81
C TYR A 143 1.11 14.85 -5.44
N PRO A 144 1.62 15.39 -4.31
CA PRO A 144 1.39 16.79 -3.98
C PRO A 144 1.90 17.78 -5.04
N LEU A 145 3.04 17.46 -5.67
CA LEU A 145 3.58 18.29 -6.74
C LEU A 145 2.85 18.08 -8.06
N ALA A 146 2.48 16.84 -8.39
CA ALA A 146 1.68 16.55 -9.58
C ALA A 146 0.32 17.25 -9.54
N MET A 147 -0.37 17.21 -8.39
CA MET A 147 -1.66 17.88 -8.19
C MET A 147 -1.55 19.40 -8.40
N ASN A 148 -0.41 20.00 -8.06
CA ASN A 148 -0.12 21.42 -8.25
C ASN A 148 0.57 21.72 -9.61
N GLN A 149 0.65 20.76 -10.54
CA GLN A 149 1.25 20.91 -11.88
C GLN A 149 2.74 21.30 -11.84
N LEU A 150 3.51 20.81 -10.88
CA LEU A 150 4.88 21.24 -10.59
C LEU A 150 5.95 20.21 -11.02
N LEU A 151 5.57 19.05 -11.55
CA LEU A 151 6.51 18.08 -12.12
C LEU A 151 6.83 18.42 -13.56
N ASN A 152 7.98 19.08 -13.80
CA ASN A 152 8.37 19.62 -15.10
C ASN A 152 9.72 19.10 -15.64
N SER A 153 10.20 17.98 -15.10
CA SER A 153 11.47 17.36 -15.51
C SER A 153 11.42 15.84 -15.39
N ASP A 154 12.46 15.20 -15.92
CA ASP A 154 12.68 13.77 -15.70
C ASP A 154 12.86 13.48 -14.21
N ILE A 155 12.43 12.30 -13.76
CA ILE A 155 12.45 11.85 -12.38
C ILE A 155 13.32 10.59 -12.27
N GLU A 156 14.28 10.60 -11.36
CA GLU A 156 15.03 9.40 -10.97
C GLU A 156 14.45 8.85 -9.68
N ILE A 157 13.98 7.60 -9.72
CA ILE A 157 13.42 6.92 -8.56
C ILE A 157 14.38 5.80 -8.13
N THR A 158 14.88 5.89 -6.91
CA THR A 158 15.67 4.83 -6.29
C THR A 158 14.84 4.13 -5.23
N ILE A 159 14.78 2.80 -5.31
CA ILE A 159 13.99 1.95 -4.42
C ILE A 159 14.94 1.06 -3.62
N ASP A 160 15.07 1.34 -2.32
CA ASP A 160 15.72 0.43 -1.37
C ASP A 160 14.68 -0.56 -0.87
N ALA A 161 14.71 -1.77 -1.41
CA ALA A 161 13.75 -2.83 -1.08
C ALA A 161 14.40 -3.99 -0.33
N PRO A 162 13.66 -4.69 0.56
CA PRO A 162 14.13 -5.93 1.17
C PRO A 162 14.65 -6.90 0.12
N ARG A 163 15.73 -7.63 0.42
CA ARG A 163 16.33 -8.62 -0.52
C ARG A 163 15.34 -9.67 -1.01
N SER A 164 14.32 -10.00 -0.21
CA SER A 164 13.27 -10.95 -0.59
C SER A 164 12.28 -10.35 -1.59
N ILE A 165 12.09 -9.04 -1.58
CA ILE A 165 11.11 -8.31 -2.40
C ILE A 165 11.76 -7.72 -3.67
N ALA A 166 12.98 -7.22 -3.57
CA ALA A 166 13.67 -6.56 -4.69
C ALA A 166 13.62 -7.36 -6.01
N PRO A 167 13.83 -8.69 -6.03
CA PRO A 167 13.77 -9.48 -7.27
C PRO A 167 12.36 -9.64 -7.85
N THR A 168 11.31 -9.37 -7.08
CA THR A 168 9.92 -9.52 -7.52
C THR A 168 9.36 -8.24 -8.15
N ILE A 169 10.08 -7.12 -8.08
CA ILE A 169 9.66 -5.85 -8.63
C ILE A 169 9.88 -5.85 -10.15
N ASP A 170 8.79 -5.81 -10.90
CA ASP A 170 8.79 -5.63 -12.34
C ASP A 170 8.89 -4.13 -12.65
N ILE A 171 10.06 -3.71 -13.15
CA ILE A 171 10.35 -2.28 -13.40
C ILE A 171 9.45 -1.69 -14.50
N GLU A 172 9.13 -2.45 -15.54
CA GLU A 172 8.32 -1.95 -16.65
C GLU A 172 6.87 -1.70 -16.19
N ARG A 173 6.29 -2.65 -15.45
CA ARG A 173 4.96 -2.50 -14.85
C ARG A 173 4.91 -1.37 -13.84
N LEU A 174 5.91 -1.28 -12.97
CA LEU A 174 6.01 -0.21 -11.99
C LEU A 174 6.10 1.16 -12.64
N ASN A 175 6.92 1.28 -13.69
CA ASN A 175 7.03 2.53 -14.46
C ASN A 175 5.69 2.91 -15.10
N HIS A 176 5.02 1.93 -15.70
CA HIS A 176 3.69 2.14 -16.29
C HIS A 176 2.67 2.59 -15.23
N GLU A 177 2.62 1.94 -14.07
CA GLU A 177 1.72 2.28 -12.96
C GLU A 177 1.93 3.72 -12.49
N ILE A 178 3.18 4.10 -12.21
CA ILE A 178 3.52 5.46 -11.74
C ILE A 178 3.22 6.50 -12.83
N THR A 179 3.67 6.27 -14.07
CA THR A 179 3.50 7.22 -15.18
C THR A 179 2.03 7.44 -15.50
N SER A 180 1.24 6.37 -15.57
CA SER A 180 -0.19 6.47 -15.85
C SER A 180 -0.94 7.27 -14.80
N PHE A 181 -0.61 7.08 -13.51
CA PHE A 181 -1.21 7.84 -12.43
C PHE A 181 -0.80 9.32 -12.48
N LEU A 182 0.48 9.60 -12.66
CA LEU A 182 0.98 10.99 -12.73
C LEU A 182 0.37 11.74 -13.93
N GLN A 183 0.24 11.10 -15.09
CA GLN A 183 -0.39 11.70 -16.27
C GLN A 183 -1.89 11.95 -16.10
N LYS A 184 -2.60 11.11 -15.35
CA LYS A 184 -4.00 11.36 -14.96
C LYS A 184 -4.12 12.55 -14.00
N THR A 185 -3.13 12.74 -13.11
CA THR A 185 -3.11 13.82 -12.12
C THR A 185 -2.61 15.14 -12.71
N GLN A 186 -1.54 15.08 -13.51
CA GLN A 186 -0.91 16.21 -14.20
C GLN A 186 -0.87 15.93 -15.71
N ASN A 187 -1.87 16.38 -16.46
CA ASN A 187 -2.06 16.06 -17.89
C ASN A 187 -0.88 16.45 -18.78
N ASN A 188 -0.10 17.45 -18.40
CA ASN A 188 1.08 17.91 -19.13
C ASN A 188 2.38 17.25 -18.66
N PHE A 189 2.35 16.29 -17.77
CA PHE A 189 3.53 15.55 -17.35
C PHE A 189 4.06 14.70 -18.51
N ASN A 190 5.27 15.00 -18.95
CA ASN A 190 5.97 14.30 -20.03
C ASN A 190 7.41 13.93 -19.69
N GLY A 191 7.80 14.09 -18.42
CA GLY A 191 9.09 13.67 -17.90
C GLY A 191 9.28 12.15 -17.98
N LYS A 192 10.52 11.71 -18.23
CA LYS A 192 10.88 10.29 -18.14
C LYS A 192 11.07 9.89 -16.69
N ILE A 193 10.63 8.69 -16.36
CA ILE A 193 10.85 8.09 -15.05
C ILE A 193 11.90 6.98 -15.21
N ASN A 194 13.03 7.14 -14.53
CA ASN A 194 14.10 6.15 -14.48
C ASN A 194 14.08 5.49 -13.09
N ILE A 195 13.93 4.16 -13.05
CA ILE A 195 13.78 3.41 -11.80
C ILE A 195 15.01 2.54 -11.56
N TYR A 196 15.56 2.64 -10.36
CA TYR A 196 16.70 1.87 -9.87
C TYR A 196 16.32 1.12 -8.60
N ILE A 197 16.56 -0.20 -8.57
CA ILE A 197 16.28 -1.04 -7.41
C ILE A 197 17.59 -1.39 -6.71
N ARG A 198 17.67 -1.11 -5.42
CA ARG A 198 18.78 -1.47 -4.54
C ARG A 198 18.31 -2.46 -3.47
N PRO A 199 18.72 -3.72 -3.53
CA PRO A 199 18.44 -4.67 -2.46
C PRO A 199 19.10 -4.23 -1.16
N CYS A 200 18.37 -4.24 -0.05
CA CYS A 200 18.89 -3.86 1.26
C CYS A 200 18.52 -4.87 2.34
N ASP A 201 19.24 -4.83 3.46
CA ASP A 201 19.00 -5.69 4.61
C ASP A 201 17.96 -5.08 5.55
N SER A 202 16.78 -4.77 5.02
CA SER A 202 15.60 -4.43 5.80
C SER A 202 14.67 -5.64 5.87
N GLY A 203 13.95 -5.80 6.97
CA GLY A 203 12.99 -6.91 7.12
C GLY A 203 11.75 -6.69 6.27
N ARG A 204 11.14 -5.52 6.43
CA ARG A 204 9.83 -5.18 5.85
C ARG A 204 9.76 -3.78 5.26
N SER A 205 10.61 -2.87 5.69
CA SER A 205 10.57 -1.49 5.25
C SER A 205 11.16 -1.31 3.86
N MET A 206 10.49 -0.49 3.07
CA MET A 206 10.94 -0.01 1.78
C MET A 206 11.11 1.51 1.84
N ARG A 207 12.14 2.01 1.17
CA ARG A 207 12.39 3.43 0.98
C ARG A 207 12.39 3.74 -0.50
N VAL A 208 11.67 4.77 -0.89
CA VAL A 208 11.62 5.27 -2.26
C VAL A 208 12.06 6.72 -2.26
N SER A 209 13.16 7.03 -2.93
CA SER A 209 13.67 8.39 -3.13
C SER A 209 13.44 8.82 -4.57
N SER A 210 12.70 9.91 -4.75
CA SER A 210 12.40 10.54 -6.04
C SER A 210 13.21 11.83 -6.18
N VAL A 211 14.15 11.87 -7.14
CA VAL A 211 15.05 13.01 -7.38
C VAL A 211 14.75 13.63 -8.74
N PHE A 212 14.59 14.95 -8.79
CA PHE A 212 14.30 15.67 -10.01
C PHE A 212 14.68 17.16 -9.90
N LYS A 213 14.72 17.86 -11.05
CA LYS A 213 15.01 19.30 -11.08
C LYS A 213 13.77 20.08 -10.63
N SER A 214 13.96 20.99 -9.68
CA SER A 214 12.90 21.89 -9.20
C SER A 214 13.50 23.21 -8.71
N PRO A 215 12.93 24.36 -9.11
CA PRO A 215 13.33 25.68 -8.64
C PRO A 215 12.77 26.01 -7.25
N LEU A 216 11.79 25.25 -6.76
CA LEU A 216 11.06 25.53 -5.51
C LEU A 216 12.00 25.54 -4.31
N ALA A 217 11.77 26.44 -3.35
CA ALA A 217 12.43 26.39 -2.05
C ALA A 217 11.87 25.24 -1.19
N ILE A 218 12.66 24.71 -0.23
CA ILE A 218 12.19 23.63 0.66
C ILE A 218 10.91 24.05 1.37
N ALA A 219 10.85 25.26 1.93
CA ALA A 219 9.66 25.74 2.64
C ALA A 219 8.39 25.82 1.77
N GLU A 220 8.52 26.06 0.46
CA GLU A 220 7.40 26.03 -0.46
C GLU A 220 6.89 24.60 -0.66
N VAL A 221 7.82 23.65 -0.80
CA VAL A 221 7.49 22.22 -0.93
C VAL A 221 6.88 21.68 0.35
N ASP A 222 7.46 22.00 1.52
CA ASP A 222 6.90 21.61 2.83
C ASP A 222 5.45 22.09 2.97
N ASN A 223 5.17 23.35 2.67
CA ASN A 223 3.80 23.90 2.73
C ASN A 223 2.83 23.16 1.79
N ILE A 224 3.29 22.76 0.58
CA ILE A 224 2.48 21.99 -0.35
C ILE A 224 2.15 20.62 0.25
N PHE A 225 3.16 19.93 0.81
CA PHE A 225 2.99 18.61 1.40
C PHE A 225 2.12 18.65 2.66
N GLU A 226 2.32 19.60 3.54
CA GLU A 226 1.47 19.82 4.71
C GLU A 226 0.01 20.07 4.28
N SER A 227 -0.21 20.95 3.31
CA SER A 227 -1.57 21.26 2.80
C SER A 227 -2.28 20.03 2.22
N VAL A 228 -1.54 19.08 1.62
CA VAL A 228 -2.12 17.87 1.01
C VAL A 228 -2.33 16.78 2.04
N TYR A 229 -1.41 16.63 3.01
CA TYR A 229 -1.40 15.48 3.92
C TYR A 229 -1.89 15.80 5.35
N ASP A 230 -2.28 17.02 5.66
CA ASP A 230 -2.73 17.44 7.00
C ASP A 230 -3.93 16.61 7.51
N ASP A 231 -4.86 16.26 6.65
CA ASP A 231 -6.06 15.47 6.99
C ASP A 231 -5.90 13.95 6.73
N HIS A 232 -4.71 13.48 6.34
CA HIS A 232 -4.45 12.07 6.07
C HIS A 232 -3.97 11.33 7.32
N ASN A 233 -4.61 10.19 7.59
CA ASN A 233 -4.42 9.45 8.84
C ASN A 233 -3.12 8.65 8.90
N PHE A 234 -2.49 8.37 7.77
CA PHE A 234 -1.37 7.43 7.68
C PHE A 234 -0.15 7.97 6.93
N THR A 235 -0.24 9.18 6.37
CA THR A 235 0.86 9.83 5.65
C THR A 235 1.30 11.08 6.43
N PHE A 236 2.58 11.15 6.73
CA PHE A 236 3.17 12.20 7.57
C PHE A 236 4.40 12.79 6.91
N THR A 237 4.65 14.07 7.12
CA THR A 237 5.90 14.74 6.75
C THR A 237 6.90 14.73 7.91
N SER A 238 8.19 14.68 7.59
CA SER A 238 9.29 14.76 8.57
C SER A 238 10.37 15.71 8.08
N LEU A 239 10.90 16.53 9.00
CA LEU A 239 12.03 17.43 8.72
C LEU A 239 13.38 16.71 8.66
N SER A 240 13.43 15.45 9.05
CA SER A 240 14.64 14.64 9.07
C SER A 240 14.43 13.30 8.38
N GLU A 241 15.53 12.67 8.01
CA GLU A 241 15.49 11.30 7.49
C GLU A 241 14.91 10.34 8.54
N VAL A 242 14.04 9.44 8.10
CA VAL A 242 13.31 8.52 8.98
C VAL A 242 14.02 7.18 9.07
N ASN A 243 14.16 6.69 10.30
CA ASN A 243 14.62 5.33 10.52
C ASN A 243 13.55 4.34 10.01
N ARG A 244 13.92 3.49 9.05
CA ARG A 244 13.02 2.52 8.42
C ARG A 244 12.37 1.54 9.39
N LEU A 245 13.05 1.18 10.49
CA LEU A 245 12.50 0.26 11.51
C LEU A 245 11.25 0.83 12.22
N GLU A 246 11.12 2.17 12.28
CA GLU A 246 10.00 2.81 12.96
C GLU A 246 8.69 2.85 12.17
N VAL A 247 8.69 2.35 10.93
CA VAL A 247 7.49 2.15 10.13
C VAL A 247 7.12 0.67 9.99
N GLU A 248 8.05 -0.26 10.28
CA GLU A 248 7.80 -1.70 10.14
C GLU A 248 6.65 -2.17 11.03
N GLY A 249 5.74 -2.94 10.44
CA GLY A 249 4.52 -3.41 11.10
C GLY A 249 3.38 -2.39 11.15
N THR A 250 3.54 -1.19 10.58
CA THR A 250 2.52 -0.12 10.60
C THR A 250 2.02 0.24 9.20
N HIS A 251 0.87 0.89 9.14
CA HIS A 251 0.34 1.47 7.88
C HIS A 251 0.89 2.89 7.59
N LYS A 252 1.85 3.36 8.37
CA LYS A 252 2.41 4.69 8.19
C LYS A 252 3.27 4.79 6.94
N CYS A 253 3.15 5.91 6.25
CA CYS A 253 4.13 6.40 5.29
C CYS A 253 4.70 7.71 5.82
N ILE A 254 6.02 7.84 5.90
CA ILE A 254 6.67 9.06 6.34
C ILE A 254 7.50 9.62 5.19
N VAL A 255 7.26 10.89 4.88
CA VAL A 255 7.88 11.61 3.76
C VAL A 255 8.87 12.63 4.29
N SER A 256 10.09 12.64 3.77
CA SER A 256 11.08 13.68 4.02
C SER A 256 11.50 14.38 2.73
N ILE A 257 11.82 15.68 2.83
CA ILE A 257 12.12 16.54 1.69
C ILE A 257 13.51 17.12 1.88
N GLN A 258 14.36 17.01 0.86
CA GLN A 258 15.74 17.48 0.90
C GLN A 258 16.15 18.15 -0.43
N LYS A 259 17.18 18.99 -0.37
CA LYS A 259 17.87 19.56 -1.54
C LYS A 259 19.32 19.08 -1.58
N PRO A 260 19.62 17.95 -2.25
CA PRO A 260 20.97 17.39 -2.29
C PRO A 260 21.95 18.24 -3.09
N GLY A 261 21.45 19.20 -3.90
CA GLY A 261 22.26 20.10 -4.71
C GLY A 261 21.46 21.26 -5.27
N ALA A 262 22.14 22.20 -5.92
CA ALA A 262 21.51 23.37 -6.53
C ALA A 262 20.52 22.94 -7.62
N GLY A 263 19.24 23.33 -7.46
CA GLY A 263 18.18 23.03 -8.42
C GLY A 263 17.68 21.59 -8.43
N LEU A 264 18.15 20.72 -7.51
CA LEU A 264 17.61 19.37 -7.30
C LEU A 264 16.71 19.34 -6.08
N LEU A 265 15.63 18.58 -6.19
CA LEU A 265 14.74 18.24 -5.10
C LEU A 265 14.75 16.71 -4.93
N GLU A 266 14.89 16.25 -3.71
CA GLU A 266 14.75 14.85 -3.33
C GLU A 266 13.60 14.70 -2.35
N ILE A 267 12.65 13.83 -2.69
CA ILE A 267 11.53 13.49 -1.82
C ILE A 267 11.60 12.00 -1.56
N THR A 268 11.72 11.65 -0.29
CA THR A 268 11.85 10.28 0.16
C THR A 268 10.63 9.86 0.95
N ALA A 269 10.02 8.74 0.55
CA ALA A 269 8.92 8.09 1.27
C ALA A 269 9.40 6.75 1.84
N VAL A 270 9.02 6.47 3.09
CA VAL A 270 9.35 5.23 3.80
C VAL A 270 8.08 4.58 4.34
N GLY A 271 7.93 3.28 4.13
CA GLY A 271 6.78 2.50 4.61
C GLY A 271 7.08 1.01 4.69
N ASP A 272 6.19 0.24 5.33
CA ASP A 272 6.24 -1.23 5.35
C ASP A 272 5.63 -1.77 4.04
N CYS A 273 6.42 -2.49 3.24
CA CYS A 273 6.01 -2.94 1.90
C CYS A 273 5.00 -4.10 1.87
N HIS A 274 4.65 -4.68 3.00
CA HIS A 274 3.57 -5.68 3.12
C HIS A 274 2.26 -5.03 3.58
N ILE A 275 2.33 -3.84 4.16
CA ILE A 275 1.18 -3.12 4.68
C ILE A 275 0.84 -1.96 3.74
N ARG A 276 1.81 -1.10 3.41
CA ARG A 276 1.66 -0.02 2.45
C ARG A 276 1.81 -0.55 1.03
N GLY A 277 0.80 -0.37 0.18
CA GLY A 277 0.70 -1.06 -1.11
C GLY A 277 0.37 -2.56 -0.96
N GLY A 278 -0.20 -2.95 0.18
CA GLY A 278 -0.54 -4.32 0.54
C GLY A 278 -1.74 -4.38 1.46
N ALA A 279 -1.66 -5.23 2.49
CA ALA A 279 -2.76 -5.54 3.38
C ALA A 279 -3.36 -4.32 4.12
N GLY A 280 -2.54 -3.35 4.50
CA GLY A 280 -3.02 -2.14 5.17
C GLY A 280 -3.84 -1.26 4.25
N ASP A 281 -3.39 -1.02 3.01
CA ASP A 281 -4.18 -0.27 2.03
C ASP A 281 -5.45 -1.03 1.65
N ALA A 282 -5.41 -2.35 1.57
CA ALA A 282 -6.60 -3.16 1.32
C ALA A 282 -7.67 -2.97 2.42
N VAL A 283 -7.27 -3.00 3.70
CA VAL A 283 -8.18 -2.74 4.82
C VAL A 283 -8.64 -1.28 4.86
N HIS A 284 -7.75 -0.33 4.55
CA HIS A 284 -8.12 1.08 4.45
C HIS A 284 -9.18 1.33 3.37
N ILE A 285 -9.02 0.73 2.19
CA ILE A 285 -10.04 0.77 1.11
C ILE A 285 -11.37 0.17 1.60
N MET A 286 -11.33 -0.97 2.30
CA MET A 286 -12.52 -1.56 2.91
C MET A 286 -13.19 -0.58 3.87
N ASN A 287 -12.45 0.06 4.76
CA ASN A 287 -13.01 1.03 5.70
C ASN A 287 -13.71 2.19 4.97
N LEU A 288 -13.10 2.71 3.90
CA LEU A 288 -13.70 3.74 3.04
C LEU A 288 -14.96 3.25 2.33
N PHE A 289 -14.96 2.03 1.78
CA PHE A 289 -16.11 1.44 1.12
C PHE A 289 -17.34 1.29 2.02
N PHE A 290 -17.11 1.05 3.30
CA PHE A 290 -18.19 0.88 4.29
C PHE A 290 -18.40 2.11 5.16
N ALA A 291 -17.80 3.25 4.80
CA ALA A 291 -17.88 4.51 5.55
C ALA A 291 -17.54 4.36 7.05
N LEU A 292 -16.59 3.49 7.37
CA LEU A 292 -16.02 3.37 8.71
C LEU A 292 -14.97 4.47 8.95
N ASP A 293 -14.58 4.66 10.21
CA ASP A 293 -13.37 5.43 10.51
C ASP A 293 -12.16 4.74 9.85
N GLU A 294 -11.37 5.49 9.12
CA GLU A 294 -10.25 5.00 8.33
C GLU A 294 -9.22 4.22 9.17
N LYS A 295 -9.08 4.56 10.45
CA LYS A 295 -8.10 3.97 11.38
C LYS A 295 -8.56 2.66 12.01
N VAL A 296 -9.82 2.26 11.88
CA VAL A 296 -10.32 1.02 12.48
C VAL A 296 -9.53 -0.18 11.97
N GLY A 297 -9.03 -1.01 12.87
CA GLY A 297 -8.15 -2.15 12.56
C GLY A 297 -6.70 -1.77 12.19
N LEU A 298 -6.41 -0.48 11.93
CA LEU A 298 -5.11 0.00 11.44
C LEU A 298 -4.28 0.78 12.47
N HIS A 299 -4.66 0.74 13.76
CA HIS A 299 -3.90 1.34 14.86
C HIS A 299 -2.62 0.55 15.20
N LEU A 300 -1.91 0.12 14.16
CA LEU A 300 -0.71 -0.68 14.28
C LEU A 300 0.46 0.16 14.83
N LYS A 301 1.28 -0.46 15.65
CA LYS A 301 2.51 0.14 16.18
C LYS A 301 3.72 -0.55 15.58
N PRO A 302 4.87 0.14 15.45
CA PRO A 302 6.08 -0.48 14.95
C PRO A 302 6.47 -1.69 15.80
N SER A 303 7.03 -2.70 15.12
CA SER A 303 7.45 -3.95 15.76
C SER A 303 8.69 -3.77 16.62
N CYS A 304 9.50 -2.76 16.35
CA CYS A 304 10.62 -2.36 17.21
C CYS A 304 10.90 -0.86 17.10
N PHE A 305 11.58 -0.33 18.11
CA PHE A 305 12.17 1.00 18.10
C PHE A 305 13.67 0.82 18.15
N SER A 306 14.39 1.37 17.19
CA SER A 306 15.83 1.30 17.16
C SER A 306 16.41 2.34 18.09
N ALA A 307 17.32 1.92 18.96
CA ALA A 307 18.24 2.81 19.65
C ALA A 307 19.40 3.25 18.74
N ASP A 308 19.27 3.04 17.44
CA ASP A 308 20.35 3.20 16.50
C ASP A 308 20.84 4.63 16.37
N LYS A 309 22.14 4.66 16.23
CA LYS A 309 22.98 5.79 15.89
C LYS A 309 22.22 6.74 14.97
N THR A 310 21.93 7.91 15.48
CA THR A 310 21.70 9.05 14.61
C THR A 310 22.86 9.10 13.61
N ASP A 311 22.66 9.51 12.39
CA ASP A 311 23.71 9.71 11.36
C ASP A 311 24.88 10.60 11.83
N THR A 312 24.80 11.14 13.02
CA THR A 312 25.84 11.91 13.73
C THR A 312 26.87 11.05 14.46
N GLY A 313 26.77 9.72 14.43
CA GLY A 313 27.72 8.83 15.11
C GLY A 313 27.69 8.88 16.65
N LYS A 314 26.69 9.56 17.24
CA LYS A 314 26.50 9.62 18.69
C LYS A 314 25.40 8.63 19.11
N SER A 315 25.76 7.62 19.89
CA SER A 315 24.80 6.76 20.57
C SER A 315 23.98 7.59 21.57
N VAL A 316 22.67 7.61 21.40
CA VAL A 316 21.79 8.13 22.47
C VAL A 316 21.62 6.99 23.47
N SER A 317 22.26 7.10 24.62
CA SER A 317 22.05 6.22 25.75
C SER A 317 20.72 6.60 26.42
N TRP A 318 19.74 5.69 26.39
CA TRP A 318 18.44 5.87 27.05
C TRP A 318 18.45 5.44 28.52
N PHE A 319 19.63 5.04 29.03
CA PHE A 319 19.83 4.69 30.45
C PHE A 319 20.87 5.60 31.04
N ALA A 320 20.46 6.65 31.72
CA ALA A 320 21.17 7.38 32.74
C ALA A 320 20.24 7.61 33.93
#